data_31ff32daca736ab9d05b783ad0432f58
#
_entry.id   31ff32daca736ab9d05b783ad0432f58
#
_cell.length_a   1.000
_cell.length_b   1.000
_cell.length_c   1.000
_cell.angle_alpha   90.00
_cell.angle_beta   90.00
_cell.angle_gamma   90.00
#
_symmetry.space_group_name_H-M   'P 1'
#
loop_
_entity.id
_entity.type
_entity.pdbx_description
1 polymer ?
#
loop_
_entity_poly.entity_id
_entity_poly.type
_entity_poly.pdbx_seq_one_letter_code
_entity_poly.pdbx_strand_id
1 'polypeptide(L)'
;WARSGYYQSGGAYGFRDQLQDAMAMIHTAPQLLRGHLLLCAAHQFVEGDVQHWWHPPSDRGVRTHCSDDYLWLPLAACRYVIATGDVNVLSEVAPFIEGRAVKPEEDSYYDLPVRSGESADLYEHCVRAIRHGLRLGVHGLPLMGSCDWNDGMDKVGEHGKGESVWLAFFLYEVLQRFAEVAVLRGDAAFAQFCRDEAVKLAANVEEHAWDGEWYRRAYFDDGTPLGSHTNEECQIDSISQSWGVLSG
;
A
#
# COMPACT_ATOMS: atom_id res chain seq x y z
N TRP A 1 8.72 -0.62 17.80
CA TRP A 1 9.01 -1.18 16.50
C TRP A 1 8.33 -2.54 16.35
N ALA A 2 7.51 -2.69 15.30
CA ALA A 2 6.64 -3.85 15.07
C ALA A 2 7.43 -5.12 14.69
N ARG A 3 8.34 -5.53 15.52
CA ARG A 3 9.19 -6.73 15.39
C ARG A 3 9.12 -7.65 16.59
N SER A 4 8.34 -7.30 17.60
CA SER A 4 8.43 -8.07 18.83
C SER A 4 7.17 -8.03 19.66
N GLY A 5 7.02 -9.09 20.34
CA GLY A 5 6.45 -9.23 21.63
C GLY A 5 4.97 -8.93 21.70
N TYR A 6 4.59 -7.79 22.16
CA TYR A 6 3.23 -7.55 22.60
C TYR A 6 2.19 -7.58 21.47
N TYR A 7 2.50 -6.94 20.35
CA TYR A 7 1.59 -6.88 19.19
C TYR A 7 1.77 -8.04 18.22
N GLN A 8 2.96 -8.66 18.25
CA GLN A 8 3.32 -9.74 17.32
C GLN A 8 3.88 -10.93 18.12
N SER A 9 3.08 -11.41 19.05
CA SER A 9 3.45 -12.50 19.98
C SER A 9 3.87 -13.79 19.26
N GLY A 10 3.40 -14.00 18.02
CA GLY A 10 3.83 -15.10 17.15
C GLY A 10 5.20 -14.90 16.49
N GLY A 11 5.86 -13.76 16.69
CA GLY A 11 7.14 -13.43 16.06
C GLY A 11 7.05 -13.03 14.58
N ALA A 12 5.85 -12.73 14.09
CA ALA A 12 5.65 -12.24 12.74
C ALA A 12 6.11 -10.79 12.59
N TYR A 13 6.63 -10.45 11.41
CA TYR A 13 7.02 -9.09 11.03
C TYR A 13 6.04 -8.59 9.97
N GLY A 14 5.09 -7.70 10.35
CA GLY A 14 4.13 -7.09 9.44
C GLY A 14 4.81 -6.11 8.49
N PHE A 15 4.54 -6.22 7.20
CA PHE A 15 5.19 -5.39 6.17
C PHE A 15 4.92 -3.89 6.41
N ARG A 16 3.65 -3.50 6.44
CA ARG A 16 3.25 -2.10 6.64
C ARG A 16 3.58 -1.59 8.04
N ASP A 17 3.39 -2.43 9.08
CA ASP A 17 3.63 -2.02 10.46
C ASP A 17 5.07 -1.61 10.70
N GLN A 18 6.02 -2.39 10.17
CA GLN A 18 7.43 -2.07 10.26
C GLN A 18 7.79 -0.79 9.50
N LEU A 19 7.20 -0.55 8.32
CA LEU A 19 7.47 0.66 7.54
C LEU A 19 6.89 1.90 8.23
N GLN A 20 5.68 1.80 8.81
CA GLN A 20 5.07 2.88 9.59
C GLN A 20 5.95 3.25 10.78
N ASP A 21 6.40 2.28 11.57
CA ASP A 21 7.31 2.49 12.69
C ASP A 21 8.67 3.07 12.24
N ALA A 22 9.24 2.51 11.15
CA ALA A 22 10.53 2.95 10.65
C ALA A 22 10.51 4.40 10.14
N MET A 23 9.39 4.85 9.55
CA MET A 23 9.23 6.25 9.14
C MET A 23 9.31 7.23 10.32
N ALA A 24 8.92 6.84 11.53
CA ALA A 24 9.08 7.69 12.72
C ALA A 24 10.56 7.98 13.04
N MET A 25 11.48 7.14 12.57
CA MET A 25 12.92 7.30 12.83
C MET A 25 13.65 8.21 11.82
N ILE A 26 12.97 8.74 10.81
CA ILE A 26 13.59 9.51 9.71
C ILE A 26 14.47 10.65 10.24
N HIS A 27 13.99 11.38 11.25
CA HIS A 27 14.67 12.57 11.76
C HIS A 27 15.75 12.28 12.81
N THR A 28 15.76 11.08 13.39
CA THR A 28 16.67 10.71 14.49
C THR A 28 17.70 9.66 14.09
N ALA A 29 17.32 8.71 13.25
CA ALA A 29 18.17 7.61 12.81
C ALA A 29 17.78 7.15 11.39
N PRO A 30 17.92 8.00 10.36
CA PRO A 30 17.46 7.71 9.00
C PRO A 30 18.07 6.44 8.39
N GLN A 31 19.28 6.06 8.82
CA GLN A 31 19.95 4.85 8.39
C GLN A 31 19.16 3.56 8.74
N LEU A 32 18.35 3.59 9.80
CA LEU A 32 17.49 2.47 10.15
C LEU A 32 16.37 2.29 9.11
N LEU A 33 15.73 3.39 8.70
CA LEU A 33 14.74 3.34 7.64
C LEU A 33 15.38 2.93 6.32
N ARG A 34 16.57 3.46 5.98
CA ARG A 34 17.29 3.10 4.75
C ARG A 34 17.49 1.58 4.62
N GLY A 35 18.02 0.96 5.67
CA GLY A 35 18.20 -0.50 5.69
C GLY A 35 16.87 -1.26 5.64
N HIS A 36 15.83 -0.68 6.24
CA HIS A 36 14.52 -1.30 6.30
C HIS A 36 13.76 -1.25 4.96
N LEU A 37 13.94 -0.18 4.17
CA LEU A 37 13.40 -0.10 2.80
C LEU A 37 13.90 -1.27 1.94
N LEU A 38 15.20 -1.58 2.02
CA LEU A 38 15.79 -2.69 1.26
C LEU A 38 15.34 -4.06 1.78
N LEU A 39 15.16 -4.21 3.08
CA LEU A 39 14.60 -5.41 3.67
C LEU A 39 13.16 -5.65 3.16
N CYS A 40 12.31 -4.63 3.17
CA CYS A 40 10.95 -4.73 2.67
C CYS A 40 10.90 -4.97 1.15
N ALA A 41 11.76 -4.31 0.37
CA ALA A 41 11.88 -4.57 -1.06
C ALA A 41 12.20 -6.05 -1.35
N ALA A 42 13.06 -6.68 -0.52
CA ALA A 42 13.40 -8.11 -0.65
C ALA A 42 12.26 -9.08 -0.26
N HIS A 43 11.13 -8.57 0.25
CA HIS A 43 9.91 -9.32 0.54
C HIS A 43 8.76 -8.99 -0.42
N GLN A 44 9.07 -8.35 -1.57
CA GLN A 44 8.13 -8.06 -2.64
C GLN A 44 8.15 -9.18 -3.69
N PHE A 45 6.97 -9.63 -4.12
CA PHE A 45 6.80 -10.54 -5.25
C PHE A 45 7.04 -9.82 -6.58
N VAL A 46 7.44 -10.58 -7.60
CA VAL A 46 7.69 -10.04 -8.95
C VAL A 46 6.47 -9.32 -9.54
N GLU A 47 5.27 -9.66 -9.09
CA GLU A 47 4.00 -9.06 -9.50
C GLU A 47 3.73 -7.69 -8.84
N GLY A 48 4.53 -7.29 -7.85
CA GLY A 48 4.44 -5.99 -7.19
C GLY A 48 3.72 -5.98 -5.83
N ASP A 49 3.01 -7.05 -5.48
CA ASP A 49 2.49 -7.26 -4.14
C ASP A 49 3.59 -7.78 -3.19
N VAL A 50 3.28 -7.97 -1.91
CA VAL A 50 4.28 -8.26 -0.88
C VAL A 50 3.83 -9.37 0.05
N GLN A 51 4.76 -9.91 0.86
CA GLN A 51 4.36 -10.67 2.04
C GLN A 51 3.71 -9.70 3.02
N HIS A 52 2.46 -9.97 3.39
CA HIS A 52 1.73 -9.20 4.39
C HIS A 52 2.44 -9.22 5.75
N TRP A 53 2.96 -10.39 6.13
CA TRP A 53 3.90 -10.57 7.23
C TRP A 53 4.73 -11.85 7.04
N TRP A 54 5.86 -11.94 7.74
CA TRP A 54 6.76 -13.10 7.69
C TRP A 54 7.41 -13.39 9.04
N HIS A 55 7.93 -14.60 9.20
CA HIS A 55 8.64 -15.05 10.39
C HIS A 55 10.16 -15.11 10.14
N PRO A 56 10.98 -14.17 10.67
CA PRO A 56 12.43 -14.34 10.66
C PRO A 56 12.87 -15.48 11.60
N PRO A 57 13.98 -16.17 11.33
CA PRO A 57 14.85 -16.00 10.16
C PRO A 57 14.45 -16.89 8.98
N SER A 58 13.29 -17.54 9.02
CA SER A 58 12.86 -18.49 7.99
C SER A 58 12.33 -17.80 6.73
N ASP A 59 11.87 -16.56 6.85
CA ASP A 59 11.15 -15.77 5.83
C ASP A 59 9.85 -16.42 5.32
N ARG A 60 9.37 -17.47 6.04
CA ARG A 60 8.05 -18.03 5.81
C ARG A 60 7.00 -17.01 6.23
N GLY A 61 6.02 -16.74 5.38
CA GLY A 61 5.05 -15.69 5.64
C GLY A 61 3.76 -15.84 4.85
N VAL A 62 2.92 -14.84 4.96
CA VAL A 62 1.59 -14.81 4.36
C VAL A 62 1.57 -13.90 3.15
N ARG A 63 0.99 -14.37 2.04
CA ARG A 63 0.59 -13.57 0.90
C ARG A 63 -0.93 -13.41 0.92
N THR A 64 -1.42 -12.20 0.73
CA THR A 64 -2.84 -11.84 0.82
C THR A 64 -3.30 -11.06 -0.41
N HIS A 65 -4.60 -10.72 -0.44
CA HIS A 65 -5.15 -9.71 -1.32
C HIS A 65 -5.26 -8.33 -0.64
N CYS A 66 -4.62 -8.10 0.52
CA CYS A 66 -4.61 -6.79 1.17
C CYS A 66 -4.07 -5.72 0.21
N SER A 67 -4.80 -4.63 0.10
CA SER A 67 -4.62 -3.67 -0.99
C SER A 67 -3.72 -2.48 -0.66
N ASP A 68 -3.36 -2.29 0.60
CA ASP A 68 -2.51 -1.17 1.03
C ASP A 68 -1.06 -1.54 1.28
N ASP A 69 -0.76 -2.79 1.65
CA ASP A 69 0.55 -3.23 2.13
C ASP A 69 1.72 -2.72 1.27
N TYR A 70 1.68 -3.02 0.00
CA TYR A 70 2.75 -2.71 -0.94
C TYR A 70 2.93 -1.21 -1.19
N LEU A 71 1.90 -0.38 -0.94
CA LEU A 71 1.96 1.07 -1.13
C LEU A 71 2.75 1.79 -0.02
N TRP A 72 2.95 1.13 1.12
CA TRP A 72 3.78 1.69 2.19
C TRP A 72 5.26 1.77 1.83
N LEU A 73 5.75 0.90 0.92
CA LEU A 73 7.13 0.96 0.46
C LEU A 73 7.43 2.25 -0.34
N PRO A 74 6.69 2.60 -1.40
CA PRO A 74 6.91 3.86 -2.11
C PRO A 74 6.66 5.09 -1.22
N LEU A 75 5.68 5.08 -0.32
CA LEU A 75 5.49 6.19 0.62
C LEU A 75 6.71 6.40 1.53
N ALA A 76 7.20 5.31 2.13
CA ALA A 76 8.37 5.37 3.01
C ALA A 76 9.65 5.79 2.27
N ALA A 77 9.83 5.30 1.03
CA ALA A 77 10.94 5.72 0.17
C ALA A 77 10.87 7.22 -0.18
N CYS A 78 9.68 7.73 -0.52
CA CYS A 78 9.47 9.16 -0.75
C CYS A 78 9.82 9.99 0.46
N ARG A 79 9.28 9.64 1.62
CA ARG A 79 9.57 10.36 2.88
C ARG A 79 11.05 10.35 3.21
N TYR A 80 11.72 9.20 3.03
CA TYR A 80 13.15 9.08 3.26
C TYR A 80 13.94 10.01 2.33
N VAL A 81 13.71 9.93 1.02
CA VAL A 81 14.43 10.75 0.02
C VAL A 81 14.22 12.24 0.26
N ILE A 82 12.97 12.66 0.50
CA ILE A 82 12.63 14.08 0.74
C ILE A 82 13.28 14.61 2.03
N ALA A 83 13.26 13.83 3.10
CA ALA A 83 13.80 14.26 4.39
C ALA A 83 15.33 14.26 4.46
N THR A 84 15.99 13.33 3.74
CA THR A 84 17.44 13.14 3.84
C THR A 84 18.24 13.67 2.65
N GLY A 85 17.59 13.83 1.49
CA GLY A 85 18.26 14.13 0.22
C GLY A 85 19.04 12.95 -0.37
N ASP A 86 19.00 11.76 0.25
CA ASP A 86 19.70 10.55 -0.24
C ASP A 86 18.94 9.89 -1.39
N VAL A 87 19.10 10.43 -2.58
CA VAL A 87 18.52 9.86 -3.81
C VAL A 87 19.21 8.52 -4.18
N ASN A 88 20.42 8.28 -3.69
CA ASN A 88 21.18 7.06 -4.05
C ASN A 88 20.50 5.78 -3.54
N VAL A 89 19.71 5.85 -2.47
CA VAL A 89 18.95 4.68 -2.00
C VAL A 89 18.07 4.07 -3.09
N LEU A 90 17.56 4.89 -4.01
CA LEU A 90 16.71 4.44 -5.12
C LEU A 90 17.44 3.54 -6.12
N SER A 91 18.78 3.58 -6.14
CA SER A 91 19.62 2.73 -7.00
C SER A 91 20.14 1.46 -6.29
N GLU A 92 19.82 1.27 -5.01
CA GLU A 92 20.18 0.06 -4.28
C GLU A 92 19.35 -1.12 -4.77
N VAL A 93 20.01 -2.24 -5.04
CA VAL A 93 19.40 -3.42 -5.65
C VAL A 93 18.93 -4.39 -4.57
N ALA A 94 17.69 -4.85 -4.69
CA ALA A 94 17.12 -5.92 -3.89
C ALA A 94 16.55 -7.04 -4.81
N PRO A 95 16.58 -8.30 -4.37
CA PRO A 95 15.92 -9.39 -5.11
C PRO A 95 14.42 -9.31 -4.91
N PHE A 96 13.65 -9.83 -5.88
CA PHE A 96 12.26 -10.19 -5.67
C PHE A 96 12.13 -11.59 -5.06
N ILE A 97 10.91 -11.92 -4.63
CA ILE A 97 10.51 -13.28 -4.25
C ILE A 97 9.45 -13.81 -5.23
N GLU A 98 9.37 -15.12 -5.33
CA GLU A 98 8.40 -15.84 -6.15
C GLU A 98 7.59 -16.79 -5.29
N GLY A 99 6.30 -16.87 -5.60
CA GLY A 99 5.35 -17.78 -4.97
C GLY A 99 4.10 -17.88 -5.83
N ARG A 100 3.24 -18.83 -5.55
CA ARG A 100 1.96 -18.88 -6.25
C ARG A 100 1.14 -17.61 -5.98
N ALA A 101 0.33 -17.20 -6.93
CA ALA A 101 -0.67 -16.16 -6.66
C ALA A 101 -1.70 -16.65 -5.63
N VAL A 102 -2.26 -15.72 -4.84
CA VAL A 102 -3.45 -16.01 -4.03
C VAL A 102 -4.62 -16.24 -4.99
N LYS A 103 -5.36 -17.33 -4.80
CA LYS A 103 -6.50 -17.63 -5.67
C LYS A 103 -7.67 -16.71 -5.36
N PRO A 104 -8.57 -16.44 -6.33
CA PRO A 104 -9.71 -15.55 -6.10
C PRO A 104 -10.63 -15.97 -4.93
N GLU A 105 -10.68 -17.27 -4.63
CA GLU A 105 -11.49 -17.83 -3.54
C GLU A 105 -10.77 -17.94 -2.20
N GLU A 106 -9.49 -17.55 -2.15
CA GLU A 106 -8.65 -17.55 -0.93
C GLU A 106 -8.39 -16.11 -0.48
N ASP A 107 -8.50 -15.82 0.80
CA ASP A 107 -8.08 -14.53 1.37
C ASP A 107 -6.56 -14.43 1.46
N SER A 108 -5.90 -15.53 1.75
CA SER A 108 -4.46 -15.61 1.97
C SER A 108 -3.94 -17.05 1.95
N TYR A 109 -2.61 -17.18 1.89
CA TYR A 109 -1.95 -18.44 2.21
C TYR A 109 -0.62 -18.21 2.92
N TYR A 110 -0.19 -19.18 3.73
CA TYR A 110 1.07 -19.16 4.46
C TYR A 110 2.07 -20.14 3.84
N ASP A 111 3.19 -19.65 3.33
CA ASP A 111 4.23 -20.49 2.71
C ASP A 111 5.62 -19.84 2.81
N LEU A 112 6.64 -20.56 2.35
CA LEU A 112 7.99 -20.07 2.16
C LEU A 112 8.18 -19.71 0.68
N PRO A 113 8.25 -18.42 0.33
CA PRO A 113 8.53 -18.02 -1.04
C PRO A 113 9.97 -18.39 -1.43
N VAL A 114 10.21 -18.48 -2.73
CA VAL A 114 11.55 -18.71 -3.28
C VAL A 114 12.14 -17.34 -3.66
N ARG A 115 13.43 -17.14 -3.39
CA ARG A 115 14.13 -15.97 -3.92
C ARG A 115 14.12 -16.04 -5.45
N SER A 116 13.63 -14.99 -6.08
CA SER A 116 13.60 -14.89 -7.54
C SER A 116 15.01 -14.79 -8.14
N GLY A 117 15.15 -15.24 -9.38
CA GLY A 117 16.30 -14.90 -10.21
C GLY A 117 16.31 -13.43 -10.66
N GLU A 118 15.20 -12.72 -10.51
CA GLU A 118 15.07 -11.31 -10.84
C GLU A 118 15.41 -10.42 -9.62
N SER A 119 16.13 -9.33 -9.91
CA SER A 119 16.44 -8.28 -8.93
C SER A 119 16.30 -6.93 -9.62
N ALA A 120 15.89 -5.92 -8.87
CA ALA A 120 15.80 -4.55 -9.38
C ALA A 120 16.27 -3.55 -8.33
N ASP A 121 16.44 -2.30 -8.74
CA ASP A 121 16.68 -1.24 -7.79
C ASP A 121 15.40 -0.87 -7.00
N LEU A 122 15.57 -0.18 -5.87
CA LEU A 122 14.46 0.20 -5.00
C LEU A 122 13.41 1.04 -5.77
N TYR A 123 13.85 1.84 -6.75
CA TYR A 123 12.94 2.62 -7.58
C TYR A 123 11.96 1.73 -8.34
N GLU A 124 12.45 0.69 -9.00
CA GLU A 124 11.60 -0.26 -9.74
C GLU A 124 10.68 -1.06 -8.79
N HIS A 125 11.13 -1.42 -7.59
CA HIS A 125 10.27 -2.01 -6.57
C HIS A 125 9.08 -1.09 -6.24
N CYS A 126 9.32 0.20 -6.06
CA CYS A 126 8.27 1.19 -5.82
C CYS A 126 7.35 1.36 -7.05
N VAL A 127 7.89 1.38 -8.27
CA VAL A 127 7.11 1.46 -9.52
C VAL A 127 6.16 0.28 -9.62
N ARG A 128 6.62 -0.95 -9.35
CA ARG A 128 5.76 -2.15 -9.38
C ARG A 128 4.67 -2.10 -8.31
N ALA A 129 4.98 -1.66 -7.10
CA ALA A 129 4.01 -1.48 -6.03
C ALA A 129 2.90 -0.49 -6.43
N ILE A 130 3.27 0.67 -6.99
CA ILE A 130 2.31 1.68 -7.46
C ILE A 130 1.43 1.12 -8.59
N ARG A 131 2.02 0.47 -9.60
CA ARG A 131 1.26 -0.15 -10.69
C ARG A 131 0.32 -1.23 -10.20
N HIS A 132 0.73 -2.02 -9.21
CA HIS A 132 -0.11 -3.02 -8.58
C HIS A 132 -1.29 -2.40 -7.83
N GLY A 133 -1.09 -1.24 -7.20
CA GLY A 133 -2.12 -0.49 -6.47
C GLY A 133 -3.19 0.17 -7.37
N LEU A 134 -2.92 0.33 -8.67
CA LEU A 134 -3.85 0.90 -9.64
C LEU A 134 -4.86 -0.12 -10.20
N ARG A 135 -5.26 -1.10 -9.40
CA ARG A 135 -6.38 -2.00 -9.70
C ARG A 135 -7.66 -1.36 -9.20
N LEU A 136 -8.41 -0.76 -10.12
CA LEU A 136 -9.58 0.05 -9.82
C LEU A 136 -10.88 -0.70 -10.12
N GLY A 137 -11.91 -0.42 -9.31
CA GLY A 137 -13.26 -0.95 -9.49
C GLY A 137 -14.12 -0.08 -10.41
N VAL A 138 -15.44 -0.29 -10.31
CA VAL A 138 -16.42 0.36 -11.21
C VAL A 138 -16.56 1.88 -10.99
N HIS A 139 -16.23 2.37 -9.79
CA HIS A 139 -16.23 3.80 -9.47
C HIS A 139 -14.85 4.42 -9.73
N GLY A 140 -13.89 3.65 -10.26
CA GLY A 140 -12.51 4.10 -10.43
C GLY A 140 -11.78 4.33 -9.11
N LEU A 141 -12.21 3.70 -8.03
CA LEU A 141 -11.55 3.66 -6.74
C LEU A 141 -10.76 2.36 -6.59
N PRO A 142 -9.70 2.32 -5.78
CA PRO A 142 -8.91 1.10 -5.60
C PRO A 142 -9.73 -0.05 -5.01
N LEU A 143 -9.53 -1.25 -5.55
CA LEU A 143 -10.16 -2.45 -5.04
C LEU A 143 -9.71 -2.73 -3.59
N MET A 144 -10.66 -3.13 -2.73
CA MET A 144 -10.38 -3.47 -1.33
C MET A 144 -9.53 -4.74 -1.20
N GLY A 145 -9.76 -5.73 -2.06
CA GLY A 145 -9.17 -7.06 -1.89
C GLY A 145 -9.72 -7.73 -0.62
N SER A 146 -8.86 -8.49 0.09
CA SER A 146 -9.24 -9.10 1.36
C SER A 146 -9.21 -8.11 2.54
N CYS A 147 -8.54 -6.98 2.40
CA CYS A 147 -8.56 -5.85 3.35
C CYS A 147 -7.81 -4.64 2.79
N ASP A 148 -8.03 -3.48 3.39
CA ASP A 148 -7.09 -2.36 3.35
C ASP A 148 -6.32 -2.28 4.69
N TRP A 149 -5.98 -1.11 5.19
CA TRP A 149 -5.30 -0.95 6.49
C TRP A 149 -6.06 -1.61 7.65
N ASN A 150 -7.37 -1.70 7.55
CA ASN A 150 -8.20 -2.41 8.52
C ASN A 150 -8.38 -3.87 8.10
N ASP A 151 -7.64 -4.78 8.73
CA ASP A 151 -7.66 -6.22 8.45
C ASP A 151 -9.05 -6.87 8.66
N GLY A 152 -9.95 -6.21 9.38
CA GLY A 152 -11.33 -6.68 9.61
C GLY A 152 -12.31 -6.37 8.47
N MET A 153 -11.84 -5.82 7.34
CA MET A 153 -12.70 -5.45 6.19
C MET A 153 -12.80 -6.54 5.12
N ASP A 154 -12.55 -7.79 5.48
CA ASP A 154 -12.51 -8.96 4.59
C ASP A 154 -13.81 -9.21 3.81
N LYS A 155 -14.95 -8.73 4.32
CA LYS A 155 -16.27 -8.90 3.67
C LYS A 155 -16.64 -7.79 2.69
N VAL A 156 -15.88 -6.73 2.60
CA VAL A 156 -16.18 -5.61 1.68
C VAL A 156 -15.84 -5.98 0.25
N GLY A 157 -14.69 -6.61 0.02
CA GLY A 157 -14.21 -7.03 -1.30
C GLY A 157 -14.01 -8.53 -1.45
N GLU A 158 -14.80 -9.36 -0.76
CA GLU A 158 -14.69 -10.83 -0.75
C GLU A 158 -14.73 -11.46 -2.17
N HIS A 159 -15.46 -10.81 -3.09
CA HIS A 159 -15.58 -11.27 -4.49
C HIS A 159 -14.75 -10.42 -5.47
N GLY A 160 -13.82 -9.62 -4.96
CA GLY A 160 -12.85 -8.87 -5.74
C GLY A 160 -13.39 -7.64 -6.47
N LYS A 161 -14.55 -7.09 -6.05
CA LYS A 161 -15.17 -5.91 -6.65
C LYS A 161 -15.30 -4.73 -5.69
N GLY A 162 -15.30 -5.00 -4.37
CA GLY A 162 -15.41 -3.96 -3.35
C GLY A 162 -14.26 -2.96 -3.45
N GLU A 163 -14.55 -1.69 -3.17
CA GLU A 163 -13.65 -0.56 -3.35
C GLU A 163 -13.41 0.18 -2.04
N SER A 164 -12.18 0.64 -1.79
CA SER A 164 -11.81 1.41 -0.60
C SER A 164 -11.66 2.89 -0.91
N VAL A 165 -12.46 3.72 -0.27
CA VAL A 165 -12.34 5.18 -0.36
C VAL A 165 -11.10 5.67 0.39
N TRP A 166 -10.82 5.11 1.58
CA TRP A 166 -9.59 5.45 2.29
C TRP A 166 -8.34 5.17 1.45
N LEU A 167 -8.28 4.01 0.80
CA LEU A 167 -7.16 3.64 -0.04
C LEU A 167 -6.99 4.58 -1.23
N ALA A 168 -8.10 5.16 -1.73
CA ALA A 168 -8.02 6.15 -2.81
C ALA A 168 -7.25 7.40 -2.35
N PHE A 169 -7.52 7.94 -1.17
CA PHE A 169 -6.76 9.05 -0.61
C PHE A 169 -5.29 8.67 -0.38
N PHE A 170 -5.05 7.46 0.14
CA PHE A 170 -3.70 6.97 0.39
C PHE A 170 -2.89 6.81 -0.91
N LEU A 171 -3.49 6.20 -1.93
CA LEU A 171 -2.86 6.04 -3.25
C LEU A 171 -2.64 7.41 -3.93
N TYR A 172 -3.56 8.35 -3.79
CA TYR A 172 -3.39 9.72 -4.28
C TYR A 172 -2.13 10.38 -3.68
N GLU A 173 -1.96 10.33 -2.35
CA GLU A 173 -0.76 10.84 -1.68
C GLU A 173 0.52 10.15 -2.17
N VAL A 174 0.49 8.81 -2.32
CA VAL A 174 1.63 8.05 -2.87
C VAL A 174 1.97 8.52 -4.29
N LEU A 175 0.99 8.66 -5.17
CA LEU A 175 1.19 9.09 -6.55
C LEU A 175 1.79 10.50 -6.63
N GLN A 176 1.25 11.45 -5.85
CA GLN A 176 1.76 12.82 -5.79
C GLN A 176 3.21 12.87 -5.33
N ARG A 177 3.54 12.20 -4.22
CA ARG A 177 4.90 12.18 -3.68
C ARG A 177 5.88 11.44 -4.59
N PHE A 178 5.45 10.33 -5.16
CA PHE A 178 6.34 9.55 -6.02
C PHE A 178 6.61 10.25 -7.36
N ALA A 179 5.69 11.08 -7.85
CA ALA A 179 5.95 11.93 -9.01
C ALA A 179 7.16 12.86 -8.79
N GLU A 180 7.33 13.40 -7.57
CA GLU A 180 8.50 14.22 -7.22
C GLU A 180 9.80 13.38 -7.22
N VAL A 181 9.74 12.19 -6.65
CA VAL A 181 10.88 11.25 -6.61
C VAL A 181 11.26 10.77 -8.00
N ALA A 182 10.27 10.50 -8.87
CA ALA A 182 10.51 10.13 -10.26
C ALA A 182 11.22 11.25 -11.04
N VAL A 183 10.87 12.51 -10.79
CA VAL A 183 11.60 13.67 -11.36
C VAL A 183 13.06 13.67 -10.88
N LEU A 184 13.30 13.47 -9.58
CA LEU A 184 14.67 13.41 -9.03
C LEU A 184 15.47 12.24 -9.62
N ARG A 185 14.82 11.13 -9.93
CA ARG A 185 15.42 9.96 -10.59
C ARG A 185 15.67 10.17 -12.09
N GLY A 186 15.07 11.22 -12.68
CA GLY A 186 15.14 11.53 -14.11
C GLY A 186 14.09 10.79 -14.97
N ASP A 187 13.12 10.14 -14.35
CA ASP A 187 12.00 9.46 -15.03
C ASP A 187 10.80 10.38 -15.18
N ALA A 188 10.91 11.31 -16.12
CA ALA A 188 9.84 12.27 -16.42
C ALA A 188 8.55 11.59 -16.91
N ALA A 189 8.66 10.42 -17.57
CA ALA A 189 7.50 9.70 -18.10
C ALA A 189 6.68 9.09 -16.95
N PHE A 190 7.31 8.45 -15.98
CA PHE A 190 6.62 7.91 -14.82
C PHE A 190 6.11 9.00 -13.88
N ALA A 191 6.85 10.12 -13.75
CA ALA A 191 6.37 11.28 -13.01
C ALA A 191 5.06 11.83 -13.59
N GLN A 192 4.97 11.94 -14.92
CA GLN A 192 3.75 12.39 -15.59
C GLN A 192 2.62 11.36 -15.42
N PHE A 193 2.92 10.08 -15.59
CA PHE A 193 1.96 9.00 -15.34
C PHE A 193 1.35 9.09 -13.93
N CYS A 194 2.18 9.24 -12.88
CA CYS A 194 1.68 9.39 -11.52
C CYS A 194 0.76 10.61 -11.34
N ARG A 195 1.10 11.76 -11.96
CA ARG A 195 0.26 12.96 -11.90
C ARG A 195 -1.08 12.74 -12.60
N ASP A 196 -1.06 12.12 -13.77
CA ASP A 196 -2.28 11.86 -14.54
C ASP A 196 -3.22 10.90 -13.80
N GLU A 197 -2.68 9.84 -13.18
CA GLU A 197 -3.47 8.92 -12.37
C GLU A 197 -3.99 9.59 -11.08
N ALA A 198 -3.20 10.45 -10.43
CA ALA A 198 -3.65 11.21 -9.27
C ALA A 198 -4.83 12.14 -9.60
N VAL A 199 -4.78 12.83 -10.75
CA VAL A 199 -5.88 13.70 -11.19
C VAL A 199 -7.16 12.90 -11.45
N LYS A 200 -7.06 11.74 -12.10
CA LYS A 200 -8.21 10.86 -12.34
C LYS A 200 -8.80 10.35 -11.02
N LEU A 201 -7.92 9.91 -10.11
CA LEU A 201 -8.34 9.37 -8.82
C LEU A 201 -9.03 10.43 -7.96
N ALA A 202 -8.51 11.66 -7.92
CA ALA A 202 -9.15 12.77 -7.23
C ALA A 202 -10.56 13.06 -7.80
N ALA A 203 -10.71 13.07 -9.12
CA ALA A 203 -12.02 13.27 -9.76
C ALA A 203 -13.00 12.14 -9.39
N ASN A 204 -12.55 10.87 -9.38
CA ASN A 204 -13.37 9.73 -8.99
C ASN A 204 -13.78 9.78 -7.51
N VAL A 205 -12.88 10.23 -6.63
CA VAL A 205 -13.20 10.42 -5.20
C VAL A 205 -14.29 11.46 -5.02
N GLU A 206 -14.18 12.63 -5.68
CA GLU A 206 -15.20 13.67 -5.59
C GLU A 206 -16.54 13.23 -6.17
N GLU A 207 -16.53 12.48 -7.27
CA GLU A 207 -17.77 12.03 -7.92
C GLU A 207 -18.45 10.89 -7.17
N HIS A 208 -17.70 9.95 -6.63
CA HIS A 208 -18.25 8.70 -6.10
C HIS A 208 -18.13 8.53 -4.58
N ALA A 209 -17.12 9.15 -3.95
CA ALA A 209 -16.90 8.94 -2.52
C ALA A 209 -17.59 9.99 -1.63
N TRP A 210 -17.90 11.19 -2.13
CA TRP A 210 -18.59 12.22 -1.37
C TRP A 210 -20.06 11.87 -1.17
N ASP A 211 -20.52 11.87 0.10
CA ASP A 211 -21.89 11.48 0.50
C ASP A 211 -22.80 12.68 0.82
N GLY A 212 -22.37 13.90 0.46
CA GLY A 212 -23.09 15.16 0.70
C GLY A 212 -22.57 15.95 1.90
N GLU A 213 -22.11 15.30 2.95
CA GLU A 213 -21.58 15.92 4.17
C GLU A 213 -20.20 15.35 4.58
N TRP A 214 -19.89 14.10 4.18
CA TRP A 214 -18.63 13.43 4.47
C TRP A 214 -18.26 12.43 3.38
N TYR A 215 -17.06 11.85 3.42
CA TYR A 215 -16.63 10.80 2.51
C TYR A 215 -17.06 9.43 3.01
N ARG A 216 -17.57 8.60 2.11
CA ARG A 216 -17.87 7.17 2.37
C ARG A 216 -16.61 6.43 2.80
N ARG A 217 -16.80 5.26 3.43
CA ARG A 217 -15.68 4.39 3.80
C ARG A 217 -15.27 3.46 2.65
N ALA A 218 -16.24 2.86 1.98
CA ALA A 218 -16.03 1.83 0.97
C ALA A 218 -17.32 1.57 0.18
N TYR A 219 -17.18 0.72 -0.84
CA TYR A 219 -18.29 0.05 -1.51
C TYR A 219 -18.12 -1.46 -1.40
N PHE A 220 -19.17 -2.18 -1.07
CA PHE A 220 -19.20 -3.64 -1.10
C PHE A 220 -19.18 -4.17 -2.54
N ASP A 221 -18.95 -5.48 -2.70
CA ASP A 221 -18.93 -6.17 -4.00
C ASP A 221 -20.23 -5.99 -4.83
N ASP A 222 -21.37 -5.77 -4.17
CA ASP A 222 -22.68 -5.52 -4.79
C ASP A 222 -22.95 -4.04 -5.08
N GLY A 223 -22.01 -3.16 -4.78
CA GLY A 223 -22.11 -1.71 -4.95
C GLY A 223 -22.80 -0.98 -3.78
N THR A 224 -23.19 -1.68 -2.71
CA THR A 224 -23.74 -1.04 -1.51
C THR A 224 -22.66 -0.19 -0.84
N PRO A 225 -22.95 1.10 -0.50
CA PRO A 225 -21.97 1.94 0.18
C PRO A 225 -21.84 1.59 1.65
N LEU A 226 -20.66 1.76 2.21
CA LEU A 226 -20.35 1.74 3.63
C LEU A 226 -19.88 3.13 4.07
N GLY A 227 -20.30 3.57 5.24
CA GLY A 227 -20.00 4.93 5.72
C GLY A 227 -20.84 6.01 5.06
N SER A 228 -22.08 5.69 4.67
CA SER A 228 -23.04 6.57 4.03
C SER A 228 -24.19 6.92 4.97
N HIS A 229 -24.78 8.10 4.79
CA HIS A 229 -26.01 8.50 5.50
C HIS A 229 -27.20 7.55 5.23
N THR A 230 -27.11 6.72 4.19
CA THR A 230 -28.14 5.72 3.87
C THR A 230 -28.00 4.42 4.67
N ASN A 231 -26.88 4.22 5.37
CA ASN A 231 -26.68 3.05 6.21
C ASN A 231 -27.45 3.17 7.54
N GLU A 232 -27.94 2.06 8.08
CA GLU A 232 -28.53 2.03 9.43
C GLU A 232 -27.46 2.14 10.51
N GLU A 233 -26.30 1.50 10.30
CA GLU A 233 -25.13 1.51 11.17
C GLU A 233 -23.90 1.98 10.39
N CYS A 234 -22.87 2.45 11.11
CA CYS A 234 -21.61 2.89 10.51
C CYS A 234 -21.82 3.94 9.41
N GLN A 235 -22.63 4.95 9.65
CA GLN A 235 -22.94 6.02 8.68
C GLN A 235 -21.71 6.85 8.32
N ILE A 236 -20.73 6.94 9.21
CA ILE A 236 -19.48 7.67 8.99
C ILE A 236 -18.30 6.86 9.56
N ASP A 237 -17.16 6.93 8.90
CA ASP A 237 -15.90 6.36 9.34
C ASP A 237 -14.82 7.45 9.38
N SER A 238 -14.06 7.52 10.46
CA SER A 238 -13.09 8.60 10.69
C SER A 238 -11.87 8.52 9.78
N ILE A 239 -11.47 7.32 9.31
CA ILE A 239 -10.23 7.16 8.54
C ILE A 239 -10.31 7.86 7.18
N SER A 240 -11.45 7.76 6.49
CA SER A 240 -11.67 8.46 5.22
C SER A 240 -11.63 9.98 5.39
N GLN A 241 -12.28 10.50 6.45
CA GLN A 241 -12.26 11.94 6.76
C GLN A 241 -10.86 12.44 7.08
N SER A 242 -10.13 11.69 7.91
CA SER A 242 -8.76 12.04 8.29
C SER A 242 -7.83 12.09 7.07
N TRP A 243 -7.94 11.12 6.18
CA TRP A 243 -7.12 11.04 4.99
C TRP A 243 -7.56 12.01 3.89
N GLY A 244 -8.83 12.38 3.82
CA GLY A 244 -9.29 13.49 2.99
C GLY A 244 -8.60 14.82 3.34
N VAL A 245 -8.19 14.98 4.62
CA VAL A 245 -7.40 16.16 5.05
C VAL A 245 -5.89 15.93 4.85
N LEU A 246 -5.39 14.73 5.12
CA LEU A 246 -3.94 14.43 5.07
C LEU A 246 -3.38 14.39 3.64
N SER A 247 -4.21 14.00 2.68
CA SER A 247 -3.80 13.91 1.26
C SER A 247 -3.84 15.26 0.54
N GLY A 248 -4.48 16.31 1.12
CA GLY A 248 -4.64 17.64 0.52
C GLY A 248 -5.82 17.68 -0.40
#